data_cb06f67189bc9dee24e65397b809f6a4
#
_entry.id   cb06f67189bc9dee24e65397b809f6a4
#
_cell.length_a   1.000
_cell.length_b   1.000
_cell.length_c   1.000
_cell.angle_alpha   90.00
_cell.angle_beta   90.00
_cell.angle_gamma   90.00
#
_symmetry.space_group_name_H-M   'P 1'
#
loop_
_entity.id
_entity.type
_entity.pdbx_description
1 polymer ?
#
loop_
_entity_poly.entity_id
_entity_poly.type
_entity_poly.pdbx_seq_one_letter_code
_entity_poly.pdbx_strand_id
1 'polypeptide(L)'
;MSDPNKKRLDECGKYLKASFVAPDDKSIKENHFDLILETVGLEITRHQAINSIAPGGTIVHIGLTQPSGTFNFKKLTIQEVTLVGTYCYTNDDFKNSLVILKDKKLGDLGWIEYRDLKKGSDAFQEIHNGTCVAPKIILIP
;
A
#
# COMPACT_ATOMS: atom_id res chain seq x y z
N MET A 1 6.90 -1.17 5.39
CA MET A 1 5.58 -0.60 5.04
C MET A 1 5.40 0.70 5.80
N SER A 2 4.85 1.72 5.15
CA SER A 2 4.62 3.04 5.77
C SER A 2 3.14 3.41 5.68
N ASP A 3 2.58 3.93 6.79
CA ASP A 3 1.19 4.41 6.89
C ASP A 3 1.10 5.48 7.98
N PRO A 4 0.34 6.56 7.81
CA PRO A 4 0.18 7.58 8.86
C PRO A 4 -0.66 7.10 10.06
N ASN A 5 -1.44 6.03 9.90
CA ASN A 5 -2.24 5.45 10.97
C ASN A 5 -1.41 4.45 11.79
N LYS A 6 -0.82 4.93 12.90
CA LYS A 6 -0.01 4.09 13.79
C LYS A 6 -0.75 2.86 14.29
N LYS A 7 -2.03 2.98 14.64
CA LYS A 7 -2.83 1.83 15.12
C LYS A 7 -2.96 0.75 14.04
N ARG A 8 -3.05 1.15 12.76
CA ARG A 8 -3.07 0.20 11.63
C ARG A 8 -1.72 -0.47 11.47
N LEU A 9 -0.61 0.27 11.60
CA LEU A 9 0.73 -0.32 11.57
C LEU A 9 0.93 -1.33 12.70
N ASP A 10 0.52 -0.99 13.92
CA ASP A 10 0.58 -1.88 15.08
C ASP A 10 -0.26 -3.15 14.86
N GLU A 11 -1.45 -3.02 14.27
CA GLU A 11 -2.31 -4.17 13.93
C GLU A 11 -1.68 -5.06 12.87
N CYS A 12 -1.19 -4.49 11.77
CA CYS A 12 -0.49 -5.24 10.73
C CYS A 12 0.74 -6.00 11.26
N GLY A 13 1.48 -5.38 12.20
CA GLY A 13 2.67 -5.96 12.82
C GLY A 13 2.43 -7.24 13.61
N LYS A 14 1.19 -7.51 14.01
CA LYS A 14 0.83 -8.77 14.69
C LYS A 14 0.84 -9.98 13.75
N TYR A 15 0.63 -9.75 12.47
CA TYR A 15 0.42 -10.80 11.47
C TYR A 15 1.52 -10.89 10.42
N LEU A 16 2.23 -9.78 10.17
CA LEU A 16 3.20 -9.68 9.10
C LEU A 16 4.61 -9.46 9.65
N LYS A 17 5.57 -10.26 9.20
CA LYS A 17 6.99 -10.10 9.52
C LYS A 17 7.61 -9.03 8.60
N ALA A 18 7.39 -7.76 8.93
CA ALA A 18 7.92 -6.62 8.18
C ALA A 18 8.23 -5.45 9.12
N SER A 19 8.98 -4.48 8.64
CA SER A 19 9.17 -3.20 9.33
C SER A 19 7.99 -2.28 9.03
N PHE A 20 7.43 -1.67 10.07
CA PHE A 20 6.30 -0.77 10.00
C PHE A 20 6.72 0.59 10.55
N VAL A 21 6.57 1.64 9.76
CA VAL A 21 7.09 2.97 10.09
C VAL A 21 6.10 4.06 9.71
N ALA A 22 6.15 5.18 10.42
CA ALA A 22 5.44 6.40 10.02
C ALA A 22 6.07 6.99 8.74
N PRO A 23 5.34 7.80 7.95
CA PRO A 23 5.86 8.35 6.69
C PRO A 23 7.08 9.26 6.85
N ASP A 24 7.24 9.87 8.02
CA ASP A 24 8.36 10.78 8.39
C ASP A 24 9.48 10.08 9.15
N ASP A 25 9.45 8.75 9.24
CA ASP A 25 10.46 7.98 9.95
C ASP A 25 11.82 8.07 9.27
N LYS A 26 12.85 8.45 10.03
CA LYS A 26 14.22 8.61 9.55
C LYS A 26 14.90 7.31 9.11
N SER A 27 14.31 6.17 9.41
CA SER A 27 14.79 4.87 8.90
C SER A 27 14.45 4.65 7.42
N ILE A 28 13.53 5.45 6.85
CA ILE A 28 13.26 5.45 5.41
C ILE A 28 14.42 6.14 4.70
N LYS A 29 15.31 5.34 4.14
CA LYS A 29 16.55 5.81 3.51
C LYS A 29 16.31 6.23 2.07
N GLU A 30 17.08 7.21 1.61
CA GLU A 30 17.17 7.55 0.20
C GLU A 30 17.95 6.47 -0.58
N ASN A 31 17.59 6.28 -1.85
CA ASN A 31 18.30 5.39 -2.79
C ASN A 31 18.52 3.97 -2.23
N HIS A 32 17.49 3.40 -1.61
CA HIS A 32 17.66 2.18 -0.81
C HIS A 32 16.83 0.99 -1.29
N PHE A 33 15.62 1.21 -1.77
CA PHE A 33 14.71 0.12 -2.10
C PHE A 33 14.79 -0.24 -3.58
N ASP A 34 14.90 -1.52 -3.90
CA ASP A 34 14.87 -2.01 -5.29
C ASP A 34 13.47 -1.98 -5.90
N LEU A 35 12.44 -2.11 -5.04
CA LEU A 35 11.03 -2.09 -5.43
C LEU A 35 10.20 -1.27 -4.44
N ILE A 36 9.41 -0.35 -4.95
CA ILE A 36 8.44 0.42 -4.16
C ILE A 36 7.05 0.26 -4.76
N LEU A 37 6.07 -0.08 -3.90
CA LEU A 37 4.65 -0.06 -4.24
C LEU A 37 4.05 1.24 -3.69
N GLU A 38 3.77 2.20 -4.56
CA GLU A 38 3.11 3.46 -4.21
C GLU A 38 1.60 3.28 -4.35
N THR A 39 0.91 3.08 -3.22
CA THR A 39 -0.50 2.66 -3.17
C THR A 39 -1.45 3.79 -2.76
N VAL A 40 -0.95 4.99 -2.51
CA VAL A 40 -1.72 6.13 -2.02
C VAL A 40 -2.09 7.10 -3.14
N GLY A 41 -1.12 7.47 -3.97
CA GLY A 41 -1.33 8.39 -5.09
C GLY A 41 -1.39 9.87 -4.68
N LEU A 42 -0.74 10.25 -3.59
CA LEU A 42 -0.52 11.65 -3.23
C LEU A 42 0.82 12.15 -3.78
N GLU A 43 0.92 13.46 -4.03
CA GLU A 43 2.18 14.07 -4.45
C GLU A 43 3.31 13.75 -3.47
N ILE A 44 3.06 13.88 -2.18
CA ILE A 44 4.06 13.62 -1.14
C ILE A 44 4.53 12.16 -1.13
N THR A 45 3.63 11.20 -1.36
CA THR A 45 4.01 9.77 -1.39
C THR A 45 4.76 9.41 -2.66
N ARG A 46 4.44 10.04 -3.80
CA ARG A 46 5.21 9.95 -5.04
C ARG A 46 6.62 10.52 -4.88
N HIS A 47 6.76 11.67 -4.20
CA HIS A 47 8.08 12.24 -3.88
C HIS A 47 8.88 11.34 -2.96
N GLN A 48 8.26 10.77 -1.95
CA GLN A 48 8.93 9.81 -1.07
C GLN A 48 9.39 8.57 -1.85
N ALA A 49 8.56 8.03 -2.73
CA ALA A 49 8.91 6.89 -3.56
C ALA A 49 10.15 7.17 -4.43
N ILE A 50 10.15 8.27 -5.20
CA ILE A 50 11.29 8.59 -6.06
C ILE A 50 12.56 8.92 -5.26
N ASN A 51 12.44 9.45 -4.04
CA ASN A 51 13.60 9.72 -3.20
C ASN A 51 14.20 8.44 -2.61
N SER A 52 13.37 7.45 -2.30
CA SER A 52 13.78 6.24 -1.60
C SER A 52 14.16 5.08 -2.53
N ILE A 53 13.77 5.13 -3.82
CA ILE A 53 14.13 4.10 -4.79
C ILE A 53 15.64 4.08 -5.07
N ALA A 54 16.23 2.92 -5.13
CA ALA A 54 17.62 2.72 -5.54
C ALA A 54 17.80 2.97 -7.04
N PRO A 55 19.02 3.34 -7.51
CA PRO A 55 19.33 3.36 -8.94
C PRO A 55 19.00 2.03 -9.62
N GLY A 56 18.34 2.07 -10.77
CA GLY A 56 17.85 0.89 -11.49
C GLY A 56 16.61 0.23 -10.88
N GLY A 57 16.10 0.75 -9.78
CA GLY A 57 14.93 0.18 -9.09
C GLY A 57 13.61 0.43 -9.81
N THR A 58 12.54 -0.18 -9.30
CA THR A 58 11.19 -0.10 -9.89
C THR A 58 10.20 0.52 -8.91
N ILE A 59 9.45 1.52 -9.36
CA ILE A 59 8.28 2.07 -8.66
C ILE A 59 7.02 1.59 -9.37
N VAL A 60 6.16 0.85 -8.67
CA VAL A 60 4.83 0.48 -9.14
C VAL A 60 3.82 1.46 -8.53
N HIS A 61 3.24 2.30 -9.38
CA HIS A 61 2.27 3.33 -9.00
C HIS A 61 0.85 2.77 -9.13
N ILE A 62 0.15 2.67 -8.00
CA ILE A 62 -1.19 2.07 -7.86
C ILE A 62 -2.19 3.11 -7.38
N GLY A 63 -1.73 4.05 -6.55
CA GLY A 63 -2.58 5.03 -5.87
C GLY A 63 -3.21 6.06 -6.82
N LEU A 64 -4.48 6.43 -6.56
CA LEU A 64 -5.28 7.30 -7.45
C LEU A 64 -5.84 8.54 -6.74
N THR A 65 -5.32 8.91 -5.56
CA THR A 65 -5.92 10.00 -4.75
C THR A 65 -5.82 11.36 -5.42
N GLN A 66 -4.68 11.69 -6.04
CA GLN A 66 -4.48 12.94 -6.76
C GLN A 66 -4.13 12.68 -8.22
N PRO A 67 -4.87 13.28 -9.19
CA PRO A 67 -4.65 13.02 -10.61
C PRO A 67 -3.37 13.65 -11.15
N SER A 68 -2.83 14.66 -10.47
CA SER A 68 -1.64 15.41 -10.89
C SER A 68 -0.74 15.74 -9.70
N GLY A 69 0.40 16.33 -9.98
CA GLY A 69 1.39 16.75 -9.00
C GLY A 69 2.77 16.80 -9.61
N THR A 70 3.73 17.32 -8.87
CA THR A 70 5.13 17.34 -9.29
C THR A 70 5.80 15.98 -9.07
N PHE A 71 6.83 15.69 -9.86
CA PHE A 71 7.62 14.47 -9.76
C PHE A 71 9.05 14.73 -10.20
N ASN A 72 10.03 14.13 -9.55
CA ASN A 72 11.44 14.34 -9.91
C ASN A 72 11.85 13.48 -11.12
N PHE A 73 11.42 13.88 -12.31
CA PHE A 73 11.79 13.21 -13.56
C PHE A 73 13.29 13.22 -13.84
N LYS A 74 14.03 14.25 -13.37
CA LYS A 74 15.48 14.28 -13.49
C LYS A 74 16.12 13.11 -12.77
N LYS A 75 15.69 12.83 -11.52
CA LYS A 75 16.17 11.68 -10.74
C LYS A 75 15.78 10.35 -11.39
N LEU A 76 14.53 10.22 -11.86
CA LEU A 76 14.07 9.05 -12.60
C LEU A 76 15.00 8.74 -13.78
N THR A 77 15.35 9.74 -14.58
CA THR A 77 16.20 9.57 -15.76
C THR A 77 17.66 9.27 -15.40
N ILE A 78 18.26 10.05 -14.48
CA ILE A 78 19.69 9.88 -14.13
C ILE A 78 19.95 8.55 -13.43
N GLN A 79 18.99 8.06 -12.65
CA GLN A 79 19.12 6.80 -11.90
C GLN A 79 18.51 5.60 -12.62
N GLU A 80 18.05 5.77 -13.87
CA GLU A 80 17.47 4.68 -14.69
C GLU A 80 16.33 3.96 -13.99
N VAL A 81 15.47 4.72 -13.24
CA VAL A 81 14.36 4.16 -12.48
C VAL A 81 13.22 3.76 -13.41
N THR A 82 12.69 2.56 -13.24
CA THR A 82 11.48 2.11 -13.92
C THR A 82 10.24 2.57 -13.16
N LEU A 83 9.33 3.30 -13.85
CA LEU A 83 8.03 3.70 -13.30
C LEU A 83 6.92 2.98 -14.05
N VAL A 84 6.14 2.16 -13.35
CA VAL A 84 5.05 1.36 -13.93
C VAL A 84 3.74 1.73 -13.27
N GLY A 85 2.75 2.15 -14.07
CA GLY A 85 1.37 2.26 -13.62
C GLY A 85 0.68 0.90 -13.66
N THR A 86 -0.15 0.60 -12.67
CA THR A 86 -1.01 -0.60 -12.68
C THR A 86 -2.41 -0.26 -12.22
N TYR A 87 -3.40 -0.87 -12.85
CA TYR A 87 -4.81 -0.64 -12.55
C TYR A 87 -5.61 -1.94 -12.66
N CYS A 88 -6.39 -2.22 -11.61
CA CYS A 88 -7.21 -3.43 -11.53
C CYS A 88 -6.42 -4.73 -11.72
N TYR A 89 -7.03 -5.72 -12.38
CA TYR A 89 -6.48 -7.05 -12.59
C TYR A 89 -7.11 -7.71 -13.83
N THR A 90 -6.40 -8.63 -14.42
CA THR A 90 -6.91 -9.52 -15.46
C THR A 90 -7.65 -10.71 -14.83
N ASN A 91 -8.39 -11.47 -15.67
CA ASN A 91 -9.02 -12.73 -15.21
C ASN A 91 -7.98 -13.73 -14.67
N ASP A 92 -6.78 -13.73 -15.23
CA ASP A 92 -5.72 -14.64 -14.79
C ASP A 92 -5.10 -14.19 -13.48
N ASP A 93 -4.94 -12.88 -13.26
CA ASP A 93 -4.53 -12.35 -11.96
C ASP A 93 -5.53 -12.70 -10.86
N PHE A 94 -6.83 -12.64 -11.17
CA PHE A 94 -7.88 -13.05 -10.23
C PHE A 94 -7.78 -14.52 -9.87
N LYS A 95 -7.66 -15.42 -10.88
CA LYS A 95 -7.48 -16.86 -10.65
C LYS A 95 -6.22 -17.16 -9.84
N ASN A 96 -5.09 -16.52 -10.18
CA ASN A 96 -3.83 -16.68 -9.44
C ASN A 96 -3.96 -16.21 -7.99
N SER A 97 -4.67 -15.11 -7.75
CA SER A 97 -4.95 -14.62 -6.39
C SER A 97 -5.74 -15.63 -5.55
N LEU A 98 -6.75 -16.29 -6.16
CA LEU A 98 -7.49 -17.37 -5.48
C LEU A 98 -6.59 -18.56 -5.12
N VAL A 99 -5.65 -18.92 -5.98
CA VAL A 99 -4.66 -19.99 -5.67
C VAL A 99 -3.78 -19.58 -4.51
N ILE A 100 -3.27 -18.35 -4.50
CA ILE A 100 -2.44 -17.80 -3.42
C ILE A 100 -3.19 -17.83 -2.08
N LEU A 101 -4.48 -17.44 -2.08
CA LEU A 101 -5.34 -17.48 -0.89
C LEU A 101 -5.60 -18.92 -0.41
N LYS A 102 -5.95 -19.82 -1.34
CA LYS A 102 -6.19 -21.24 -1.05
C LYS A 102 -4.96 -21.90 -0.43
N ASP A 103 -3.77 -21.61 -0.97
CA ASP A 103 -2.51 -22.14 -0.51
C ASP A 103 -1.99 -21.46 0.78
N LYS A 104 -2.77 -20.55 1.37
CA LYS A 104 -2.43 -19.78 2.59
C LYS A 104 -1.10 -19.04 2.50
N LYS A 105 -0.66 -18.65 1.31
CA LYS A 105 0.62 -17.93 1.12
C LYS A 105 0.64 -16.56 1.76
N LEU A 106 -0.55 -15.99 2.07
CA LEU A 106 -0.71 -14.73 2.79
C LEU A 106 -0.94 -14.93 4.31
N GLY A 107 -0.73 -16.13 4.82
CA GLY A 107 -0.98 -16.48 6.22
C GLY A 107 -2.47 -16.64 6.55
N ASP A 108 -2.80 -16.51 7.83
CA ASP A 108 -4.15 -16.79 8.34
C ASP A 108 -5.16 -15.66 8.11
N LEU A 109 -4.75 -14.56 7.44
CA LEU A 109 -5.59 -13.38 7.18
C LEU A 109 -6.25 -12.80 8.45
N GLY A 110 -5.64 -12.99 9.62
CA GLY A 110 -6.17 -12.53 10.90
C GLY A 110 -6.30 -11.01 11.03
N TRP A 111 -5.71 -10.27 10.08
CA TRP A 111 -5.83 -8.82 9.93
C TRP A 111 -7.14 -8.37 9.24
N ILE A 112 -7.99 -9.32 8.78
CA ILE A 112 -9.31 -9.02 8.21
C ILE A 112 -10.34 -8.93 9.34
N GLU A 113 -11.12 -7.85 9.33
CA GLU A 113 -12.28 -7.68 10.20
C GLU A 113 -13.56 -8.06 9.47
N TYR A 114 -14.43 -8.84 10.11
CA TYR A 114 -15.75 -9.20 9.57
C TYR A 114 -16.82 -8.43 10.32
N ARG A 115 -17.75 -7.80 9.59
CA ARG A 115 -18.89 -7.07 10.16
C ARG A 115 -20.19 -7.46 9.47
N ASP A 116 -21.30 -7.38 10.19
CA ASP A 116 -22.65 -7.48 9.62
C ASP A 116 -22.85 -6.42 8.52
N LEU A 117 -23.52 -6.79 7.43
CA LEU A 117 -23.80 -5.89 6.30
C LEU A 117 -24.49 -4.58 6.75
N LYS A 118 -25.35 -4.66 7.78
CA LYS A 118 -26.03 -3.48 8.36
C LYS A 118 -25.06 -2.44 8.92
N LYS A 119 -23.83 -2.84 9.24
CA LYS A 119 -22.75 -1.95 9.72
C LYS A 119 -21.91 -1.35 8.57
N GLY A 120 -22.32 -1.55 7.34
CA GLY A 120 -21.58 -1.06 6.19
C GLY A 120 -21.41 0.46 6.18
N SER A 121 -22.47 1.22 6.48
CA SER A 121 -22.39 2.68 6.55
C SER A 121 -21.38 3.16 7.60
N ASP A 122 -21.38 2.55 8.79
CA ASP A 122 -20.44 2.89 9.86
C ASP A 122 -19.01 2.58 9.42
N ALA A 123 -18.80 1.42 8.78
CA ALA A 123 -17.49 1.02 8.26
C ALA A 123 -16.95 2.03 7.22
N PHE A 124 -17.78 2.49 6.29
CA PHE A 124 -17.37 3.51 5.31
C PHE A 124 -17.04 4.85 5.98
N GLN A 125 -17.81 5.27 6.98
CA GLN A 125 -17.51 6.51 7.72
C GLN A 125 -16.18 6.40 8.49
N GLU A 126 -15.92 5.27 9.17
CA GLU A 126 -14.66 5.04 9.86
C GLU A 126 -13.45 5.08 8.90
N ILE A 127 -13.58 4.47 7.72
CA ILE A 127 -12.53 4.51 6.68
C ILE A 127 -12.32 5.95 6.19
N HIS A 128 -13.42 6.67 5.87
CA HIS A 128 -13.35 8.05 5.40
C HIS A 128 -12.71 8.99 6.42
N ASN A 129 -13.03 8.81 7.70
CA ASN A 129 -12.48 9.62 8.79
C ASN A 129 -11.07 9.17 9.23
N GLY A 130 -10.50 8.13 8.62
CA GLY A 130 -9.18 7.60 8.98
C GLY A 130 -9.12 6.93 10.36
N THR A 131 -10.27 6.63 10.99
CA THR A 131 -10.36 5.99 12.31
C THR A 131 -10.36 4.48 12.25
N CYS A 132 -10.60 3.89 11.07
CA CYS A 132 -10.56 2.45 10.87
C CYS A 132 -9.13 1.91 11.09
N VAL A 133 -9.01 0.95 11.99
CA VAL A 133 -7.74 0.29 12.31
C VAL A 133 -7.52 -0.94 11.42
N ALA A 134 -8.58 -1.68 11.12
CA ALA A 134 -8.50 -2.88 10.29
C ALA A 134 -8.02 -2.54 8.88
N PRO A 135 -7.00 -3.22 8.34
CA PRO A 135 -6.54 -3.01 6.96
C PRO A 135 -7.61 -3.38 5.92
N LYS A 136 -8.50 -4.30 6.28
CA LYS A 136 -9.59 -4.77 5.42
C LYS A 136 -10.82 -5.12 6.25
N ILE A 137 -11.99 -4.63 5.82
CA ILE A 137 -13.30 -5.02 6.37
C ILE A 137 -14.05 -5.82 5.31
N ILE A 138 -14.60 -6.96 5.71
CA ILE A 138 -15.52 -7.75 4.90
C ILE A 138 -16.91 -7.69 5.54
N LEU A 139 -17.90 -7.28 4.76
CA LEU A 139 -19.29 -7.23 5.20
C LEU A 139 -19.96 -8.56 4.90
N ILE A 140 -20.59 -9.13 5.92
CA ILE A 140 -21.32 -10.41 5.82
C ILE A 140 -22.82 -10.12 5.82
N PRO A 141 -23.59 -10.66 4.84
CA PRO A 141 -25.05 -10.54 4.77
C PRO A 141 -25.78 -11.12 5.97
#